data_5a2f8a3eb15f0ec33a588df088fd63b7
#
_entry.id   5a2f8a3eb15f0ec33a588df088fd63b7
#
_cell.length_a   1.000
_cell.length_b   1.000
_cell.length_c   1.000
_cell.angle_alpha   90.00
_cell.angle_beta   90.00
_cell.angle_gamma   90.00
#
_symmetry.space_group_name_H-M   'P 1'
#
loop_
_entity.id
_entity.type
_entity.pdbx_description
1 polymer ?
#
loop_
_entity_poly.entity_id
_entity_poly.type
_entity_poly.pdbx_seq_one_letter_code
_entity_poly.pdbx_strand_id
1 'polypeptide(L)'
;MSGFADYQIGIYFDALTGTQSPYPMDYATLERKAQAAMSPSLFSYVAGGAGDEATQDINVTAFSKWGLIPRMLVGAEPRDMTVELFGETLASPLFMAPVGVIGLCTQDAHGDIATAKVSAETGVPMVASILMEDPMEEVVPYAGDTPNYFQLYTPKDRDLAASLVQRAEVAGYKGIVVTLDTWVPGWRPRDLSTGNFPQIRGKVLANYRTDPVFQQMIEGDESRVVMEWVSTFGNPLTWDDLPWLRSLTKLPLILKGICHPEDARRALDGGADAIYCSNHGGRQANGGVPAIEHLPGVVEAADGAPVLFDSGVRSGADVIKALALGATAVGIGRPYVYGLALGGVAGAVHVIRSLLAEADLIMAVDGYPSLADLSIEALVRLDGSHS
;
A
#
# COMPACT_ATOMS: atom_id res chain seq x y z
N MET A 1 -26.24 6.87 -8.58
CA MET A 1 -24.79 7.17 -8.61
C MET A 1 -24.18 6.26 -9.65
N SER A 2 -23.33 6.78 -10.54
CA SER A 2 -22.58 5.94 -11.47
C SER A 2 -21.66 5.03 -10.65
N GLY A 3 -21.66 3.71 -10.93
CA GLY A 3 -20.78 2.75 -10.29
C GLY A 3 -19.35 2.85 -10.83
N PHE A 4 -18.37 2.23 -10.18
CA PHE A 4 -17.00 2.15 -10.70
C PHE A 4 -16.95 1.43 -12.07
N ALA A 5 -17.87 0.50 -12.32
CA ALA A 5 -18.04 -0.21 -13.60
C ALA A 5 -18.24 0.71 -14.81
N ASP A 6 -18.78 1.91 -14.62
CA ASP A 6 -19.00 2.88 -15.70
C ASP A 6 -17.69 3.29 -16.39
N TYR A 7 -16.55 3.13 -15.73
CA TYR A 7 -15.24 3.38 -16.33
C TYR A 7 -15.00 2.51 -17.58
N GLN A 8 -15.40 1.24 -17.55
CA GLN A 8 -15.32 0.34 -18.71
C GLN A 8 -16.15 0.87 -19.90
N ILE A 9 -17.37 1.33 -19.61
CA ILE A 9 -18.28 1.85 -20.64
C ILE A 9 -17.71 3.12 -21.27
N GLY A 10 -17.11 4.00 -20.45
CA GLY A 10 -16.40 5.18 -20.95
C GLY A 10 -15.32 4.84 -21.97
N ILE A 11 -14.49 3.83 -21.69
CA ILE A 11 -13.43 3.37 -22.59
C ILE A 11 -14.01 2.88 -23.93
N TYR A 12 -15.13 2.16 -23.92
CA TYR A 12 -15.79 1.72 -25.16
C TYR A 12 -16.36 2.90 -25.97
N PHE A 13 -16.95 3.90 -25.31
CA PHE A 13 -17.45 5.09 -25.99
C PHE A 13 -16.32 5.94 -26.59
N ASP A 14 -15.22 6.10 -25.89
CA ASP A 14 -14.04 6.80 -26.41
C ASP A 14 -13.51 6.11 -27.69
N ALA A 15 -13.49 4.78 -27.69
CA ALA A 15 -13.08 4.00 -28.86
C ALA A 15 -13.97 4.21 -30.09
N LEU A 16 -15.27 4.50 -29.92
CA LEU A 16 -16.16 4.83 -31.04
C LEU A 16 -15.78 6.13 -31.74
N THR A 17 -15.14 7.04 -31.03
CA THR A 17 -14.62 8.31 -31.60
C THR A 17 -13.17 8.18 -32.07
N GLY A 18 -12.59 6.96 -32.05
CA GLY A 18 -11.21 6.69 -32.44
C GLY A 18 -10.17 6.97 -31.35
N THR A 19 -10.60 7.28 -30.12
CA THR A 19 -9.72 7.50 -28.98
C THR A 19 -9.48 6.18 -28.25
N GLN A 20 -8.22 5.76 -28.15
CA GLN A 20 -7.84 4.59 -27.36
C GLN A 20 -7.11 5.03 -26.09
N SER A 21 -7.29 4.29 -24.99
CA SER A 21 -6.52 4.56 -23.77
C SER A 21 -5.02 4.42 -24.06
N PRO A 22 -4.20 5.40 -23.67
CA PRO A 22 -2.75 5.31 -23.79
C PRO A 22 -2.14 4.30 -22.81
N TYR A 23 -2.91 3.89 -21.79
CA TYR A 23 -2.46 3.02 -20.72
C TYR A 23 -2.97 1.59 -20.88
N PRO A 24 -2.16 0.58 -20.46
CA PRO A 24 -2.55 -0.83 -20.56
C PRO A 24 -3.70 -1.20 -19.61
N MET A 25 -4.51 -2.16 -20.03
CA MET A 25 -5.62 -2.70 -19.24
C MET A 25 -5.20 -3.91 -18.40
N ASP A 26 -4.07 -4.54 -18.70
CA ASP A 26 -3.57 -5.71 -17.97
C ASP A 26 -2.24 -5.43 -17.28
N TYR A 27 -2.03 -6.11 -16.14
CA TYR A 27 -0.86 -5.90 -15.31
C TYR A 27 0.45 -6.26 -16.02
N ALA A 28 0.50 -7.34 -16.80
CA ALA A 28 1.75 -7.77 -17.44
C ALA A 28 2.24 -6.76 -18.48
N THR A 29 1.31 -6.18 -19.25
CA THR A 29 1.63 -5.09 -20.18
C THR A 29 1.98 -3.80 -19.45
N LEU A 30 1.30 -3.49 -18.34
CA LEU A 30 1.61 -2.34 -17.50
C LEU A 30 3.05 -2.40 -16.97
N GLU A 31 3.45 -3.53 -16.38
CA GLU A 31 4.79 -3.75 -15.85
C GLU A 31 5.86 -3.65 -16.95
N ARG A 32 5.65 -4.31 -18.10
CA ARG A 32 6.58 -4.25 -19.23
C ARG A 32 6.77 -2.84 -19.78
N LYS A 33 5.69 -2.05 -19.89
CA LYS A 33 5.78 -0.65 -20.31
C LYS A 33 6.45 0.23 -19.25
N ALA A 34 6.15 0.01 -17.96
CA ALA A 34 6.82 0.71 -16.88
C ALA A 34 8.32 0.43 -16.84
N GLN A 35 8.74 -0.82 -17.11
CA GLN A 35 10.13 -1.17 -17.26
C GLN A 35 10.83 -0.36 -18.35
N ALA A 36 10.15 -0.11 -19.45
CA ALA A 36 10.71 0.69 -20.55
C ALA A 36 10.73 2.21 -20.23
N ALA A 37 9.84 2.68 -19.35
CA ALA A 37 9.73 4.09 -18.97
C ALA A 37 10.67 4.49 -17.81
N MET A 38 11.05 3.56 -16.97
CA MET A 38 11.93 3.77 -15.82
C MET A 38 13.40 3.54 -16.18
N SER A 39 14.32 4.17 -15.46
CA SER A 39 15.72 3.74 -15.50
C SER A 39 15.86 2.29 -14.99
N PRO A 40 16.80 1.48 -15.52
CA PRO A 40 16.97 0.10 -15.09
C PRO A 40 17.14 -0.08 -13.57
N SER A 41 17.86 0.84 -12.94
CA SER A 41 18.08 0.82 -11.49
C SER A 41 16.82 1.12 -10.69
N LEU A 42 16.01 2.10 -11.12
CA LEU A 42 14.76 2.43 -10.48
C LEU A 42 13.74 1.30 -10.66
N PHE A 43 13.62 0.75 -11.86
CA PHE A 43 12.74 -0.40 -12.11
C PHE A 43 13.16 -1.61 -11.27
N SER A 44 14.47 -1.93 -11.19
CA SER A 44 14.98 -2.99 -10.31
C SER A 44 14.55 -2.80 -8.87
N TYR A 45 14.64 -1.58 -8.35
CA TYR A 45 14.24 -1.27 -6.99
C TYR A 45 12.73 -1.46 -6.77
N VAL A 46 11.87 -0.98 -7.69
CA VAL A 46 10.41 -1.10 -7.58
C VAL A 46 9.93 -2.52 -7.80
N ALA A 47 10.41 -3.18 -8.85
CA ALA A 47 9.95 -4.50 -9.27
C ALA A 47 10.57 -5.64 -8.44
N GLY A 48 11.81 -5.48 -7.94
CA GLY A 48 12.57 -6.53 -7.30
C GLY A 48 12.02 -6.98 -5.95
N GLY A 49 12.29 -8.22 -5.60
CA GLY A 49 11.98 -8.86 -4.33
C GLY A 49 13.25 -9.30 -3.57
N ALA A 50 13.05 -9.99 -2.45
CA ALA A 50 14.13 -10.58 -1.66
C ALA A 50 14.54 -11.96 -2.23
N GLY A 51 15.81 -12.31 -2.09
CA GLY A 51 16.37 -13.60 -2.50
C GLY A 51 16.16 -13.87 -3.99
N ASP A 52 15.68 -15.05 -4.31
CA ASP A 52 15.28 -15.47 -5.66
C ASP A 52 13.86 -15.04 -6.05
N GLU A 53 13.24 -14.17 -5.24
CA GLU A 53 11.90 -13.60 -5.43
C GLU A 53 10.74 -14.62 -5.27
N ALA A 54 11.00 -15.83 -4.78
CA ALA A 54 9.99 -16.86 -4.64
C ALA A 54 8.78 -16.41 -3.79
N THR A 55 9.01 -15.69 -2.69
CA THR A 55 7.89 -15.14 -1.87
C THR A 55 7.09 -14.09 -2.63
N GLN A 56 7.75 -13.26 -3.44
CA GLN A 56 7.07 -12.28 -4.28
C GLN A 56 6.15 -12.96 -5.31
N ASP A 57 6.65 -14.00 -5.97
CA ASP A 57 5.90 -14.72 -7.00
C ASP A 57 4.71 -15.49 -6.40
N ILE A 58 4.95 -16.16 -5.26
CA ILE A 58 3.88 -16.90 -4.58
C ILE A 58 2.82 -15.98 -3.98
N ASN A 59 3.14 -14.75 -3.59
CA ASN A 59 2.14 -13.75 -3.19
C ASN A 59 1.11 -13.49 -4.31
N VAL A 60 1.56 -13.46 -5.56
CA VAL A 60 0.67 -13.27 -6.72
C VAL A 60 -0.09 -14.55 -7.04
N THR A 61 0.61 -15.67 -7.11
CA THR A 61 0.00 -16.93 -7.55
C THR A 61 -0.93 -17.55 -6.50
N ALA A 62 -0.78 -17.21 -5.22
CA ALA A 62 -1.64 -17.73 -4.15
C ALA A 62 -3.10 -17.31 -4.29
N PHE A 63 -3.39 -16.18 -4.90
CA PHE A 63 -4.78 -15.77 -5.19
C PHE A 63 -5.51 -16.77 -6.11
N SER A 64 -4.79 -17.48 -6.98
CA SER A 64 -5.38 -18.49 -7.85
C SER A 64 -5.88 -19.75 -7.12
N LYS A 65 -5.51 -19.92 -5.85
CA LYS A 65 -6.04 -21.01 -5.00
C LYS A 65 -7.46 -20.74 -4.52
N TRP A 66 -7.95 -19.53 -4.67
CA TRP A 66 -9.28 -19.12 -4.26
C TRP A 66 -10.16 -18.83 -5.48
N GLY A 67 -11.32 -19.47 -5.57
CA GLY A 67 -12.35 -19.23 -6.58
C GLY A 67 -13.54 -18.49 -5.96
N LEU A 68 -14.07 -17.47 -6.67
CA LEU A 68 -15.31 -16.80 -6.31
C LEU A 68 -16.50 -17.67 -6.73
N ILE A 69 -17.53 -17.72 -5.91
CA ILE A 69 -18.76 -18.50 -6.12
C ILE A 69 -19.86 -17.55 -6.61
N PRO A 70 -20.27 -17.61 -7.89
CA PRO A 70 -21.32 -16.72 -8.40
C PRO A 70 -22.70 -17.09 -7.87
N ARG A 71 -23.52 -16.07 -7.59
CA ARG A 71 -24.91 -16.15 -7.14
C ARG A 71 -25.82 -15.47 -8.14
N MET A 72 -26.62 -16.23 -8.88
CA MET A 72 -27.51 -15.67 -9.91
C MET A 72 -28.86 -15.25 -9.33
N LEU A 73 -29.53 -14.31 -10.01
CA LEU A 73 -30.86 -13.80 -9.67
C LEU A 73 -30.95 -13.10 -8.29
N VAL A 74 -29.84 -12.60 -7.78
CA VAL A 74 -29.77 -11.89 -6.50
C VAL A 74 -30.16 -10.41 -6.62
N GLY A 75 -30.03 -9.82 -7.80
CA GLY A 75 -30.37 -8.40 -8.02
C GLY A 75 -29.34 -7.45 -7.43
N ALA A 76 -28.07 -7.63 -7.82
CA ALA A 76 -26.95 -6.82 -7.31
C ALA A 76 -26.92 -5.40 -7.92
N GLU A 77 -27.99 -4.61 -7.70
CA GLU A 77 -28.10 -3.22 -8.17
C GLU A 77 -29.02 -2.43 -7.22
N PRO A 78 -28.63 -1.27 -6.66
CA PRO A 78 -27.28 -0.68 -6.77
C PRO A 78 -26.24 -1.46 -5.96
N ARG A 79 -24.96 -1.37 -6.35
CA ARG A 79 -23.86 -1.93 -5.58
C ARG A 79 -23.27 -0.90 -4.62
N ASP A 80 -22.80 -1.37 -3.48
CA ASP A 80 -22.13 -0.56 -2.45
C ASP A 80 -20.73 -1.12 -2.16
N MET A 81 -19.71 -0.33 -2.50
CA MET A 81 -18.30 -0.62 -2.21
C MET A 81 -17.73 0.30 -1.14
N THR A 82 -18.57 1.02 -0.40
CA THR A 82 -18.09 1.88 0.68
C THR A 82 -17.55 1.07 1.86
N VAL A 83 -16.58 1.64 2.56
CA VAL A 83 -16.00 1.05 3.76
C VAL A 83 -15.81 2.13 4.84
N GLU A 84 -16.13 1.77 6.08
CA GLU A 84 -15.83 2.60 7.24
C GLU A 84 -14.44 2.28 7.76
N LEU A 85 -13.58 3.30 7.87
CA LEU A 85 -12.23 3.15 8.38
C LEU A 85 -11.86 4.35 9.26
N PHE A 86 -11.61 4.09 10.54
CA PHE A 86 -11.24 5.10 11.55
C PHE A 86 -12.19 6.32 11.63
N GLY A 87 -13.50 6.08 11.43
CA GLY A 87 -14.54 7.12 11.48
C GLY A 87 -14.73 7.90 10.18
N GLU A 88 -14.03 7.52 9.13
CA GLU A 88 -14.18 8.08 7.78
C GLU A 88 -14.88 7.06 6.87
N THR A 89 -15.83 7.53 6.07
CA THR A 89 -16.46 6.71 5.03
C THR A 89 -15.68 6.85 3.72
N LEU A 90 -15.03 5.77 3.30
CA LEU A 90 -14.31 5.71 2.03
C LEU A 90 -15.23 5.19 0.93
N ALA A 91 -15.14 5.77 -0.27
CA ALA A 91 -15.96 5.37 -1.41
C ALA A 91 -15.62 3.96 -1.93
N SER A 92 -14.45 3.42 -1.59
CA SER A 92 -13.99 2.10 -2.00
C SER A 92 -13.03 1.49 -0.98
N PRO A 93 -12.89 0.15 -0.96
CA PRO A 93 -12.00 -0.54 -0.04
C PRO A 93 -10.53 -0.52 -0.46
N LEU A 94 -10.18 0.25 -1.50
CA LEU A 94 -8.82 0.29 -2.02
C LEU A 94 -8.01 1.38 -1.33
N PHE A 95 -6.69 1.16 -1.16
CA PHE A 95 -5.74 2.19 -0.77
C PHE A 95 -4.38 1.99 -1.48
N MET A 96 -3.60 3.05 -1.61
CA MET A 96 -2.25 3.02 -2.13
C MET A 96 -1.26 2.69 -1.01
N ALA A 97 -0.64 1.51 -1.07
CA ALA A 97 0.32 1.04 -0.09
C ALA A 97 1.61 1.89 -0.09
N PRO A 98 2.34 2.01 1.04
CA PRO A 98 3.53 2.83 1.12
C PRO A 98 4.67 2.28 0.27
N VAL A 99 5.25 3.13 -0.58
CA VAL A 99 6.40 2.81 -1.42
C VAL A 99 7.45 3.93 -1.32
N GLY A 100 8.63 3.61 -0.80
CA GLY A 100 9.65 4.57 -0.40
C GLY A 100 10.52 5.16 -1.53
N VAL A 101 10.07 5.13 -2.79
CA VAL A 101 10.79 5.72 -3.94
C VAL A 101 9.83 6.38 -4.93
N ILE A 102 8.59 6.57 -4.54
CA ILE A 102 7.56 7.11 -5.43
C ILE A 102 7.99 8.45 -6.02
N GLY A 103 8.60 9.32 -5.23
CA GLY A 103 9.11 10.61 -5.68
C GLY A 103 9.97 10.51 -6.94
N LEU A 104 10.71 9.42 -7.10
CA LEU A 104 11.57 9.20 -8.26
C LEU A 104 10.85 8.54 -9.46
N CYS A 105 9.58 8.14 -9.30
CA CYS A 105 8.87 7.34 -10.30
C CYS A 105 8.13 8.17 -11.35
N THR A 106 8.10 9.50 -11.22
CA THR A 106 7.59 10.43 -12.23
C THR A 106 8.72 11.13 -12.95
N GLN A 107 8.45 11.68 -14.14
CA GLN A 107 9.46 12.35 -14.96
C GLN A 107 10.00 13.65 -14.32
N ASP A 108 9.19 14.30 -13.51
CA ASP A 108 9.51 15.53 -12.77
C ASP A 108 10.13 15.29 -11.40
N ALA A 109 10.23 14.02 -10.96
CA ALA A 109 10.68 13.60 -9.64
C ALA A 109 9.80 14.11 -8.47
N HIS A 110 8.51 14.39 -8.73
CA HIS A 110 7.49 14.77 -7.73
C HIS A 110 6.38 13.71 -7.62
N GLY A 111 6.75 12.43 -7.65
CA GLY A 111 5.83 11.32 -7.57
C GLY A 111 5.04 11.25 -6.26
N ASP A 112 5.57 11.80 -5.18
CA ASP A 112 4.88 11.90 -3.89
C ASP A 112 3.67 12.84 -4.02
N ILE A 113 3.87 14.05 -4.56
CA ILE A 113 2.80 15.02 -4.86
C ILE A 113 1.83 14.45 -5.91
N ALA A 114 2.34 13.77 -6.94
CA ALA A 114 1.49 13.13 -7.94
C ALA A 114 0.57 12.07 -7.30
N THR A 115 1.07 11.28 -6.35
CA THR A 115 0.28 10.27 -5.61
C THR A 115 -0.81 10.93 -4.76
N ALA A 116 -0.53 12.05 -4.11
CA ALA A 116 -1.53 12.82 -3.38
C ALA A 116 -2.65 13.34 -4.31
N LYS A 117 -2.30 13.84 -5.50
CA LYS A 117 -3.28 14.24 -6.52
C LYS A 117 -4.12 13.06 -7.01
N VAL A 118 -3.52 11.86 -7.16
CA VAL A 118 -4.26 10.64 -7.47
C VAL A 118 -5.27 10.32 -6.37
N SER A 119 -4.87 10.45 -5.09
CA SER A 119 -5.77 10.29 -3.95
C SER A 119 -6.97 11.24 -4.04
N ALA A 120 -6.73 12.53 -4.28
CA ALA A 120 -7.78 13.53 -4.45
C ALA A 120 -8.74 13.20 -5.62
N GLU A 121 -8.19 12.75 -6.76
CA GLU A 121 -8.99 12.48 -7.97
C GLU A 121 -9.82 11.19 -7.88
N THR A 122 -9.33 10.20 -7.14
CA THR A 122 -9.96 8.87 -7.06
C THR A 122 -10.73 8.64 -5.76
N GLY A 123 -10.52 9.44 -4.72
CA GLY A 123 -11.02 9.19 -3.37
C GLY A 123 -10.34 7.98 -2.70
N VAL A 124 -9.27 7.46 -3.28
CA VAL A 124 -8.51 6.32 -2.74
C VAL A 124 -7.38 6.84 -1.85
N PRO A 125 -7.38 6.50 -0.54
CA PRO A 125 -6.34 6.95 0.37
C PRO A 125 -4.94 6.52 -0.06
N MET A 126 -3.94 7.37 0.20
CA MET A 126 -2.55 6.94 0.15
C MET A 126 -2.01 6.71 1.56
N VAL A 127 -1.12 5.74 1.70
CA VAL A 127 -0.21 5.63 2.82
C VAL A 127 1.13 6.21 2.38
N ALA A 128 1.38 7.45 2.75
CA ALA A 128 2.61 8.16 2.38
C ALA A 128 3.80 7.56 3.11
N SER A 129 4.86 7.23 2.38
CA SER A 129 6.09 6.70 3.01
C SER A 129 6.87 7.81 3.72
N ILE A 130 7.57 7.49 4.82
CA ILE A 130 8.57 8.41 5.38
C ILE A 130 9.71 8.70 4.38
N LEU A 131 9.97 7.77 3.45
CA LEU A 131 11.02 7.90 2.44
C LEU A 131 10.44 8.58 1.18
N MET A 132 10.36 9.91 1.23
CA MET A 132 9.80 10.78 0.20
C MET A 132 10.87 11.72 -0.38
N GLU A 133 10.70 12.14 -1.62
CA GLU A 133 11.52 13.19 -2.25
C GLU A 133 10.96 14.59 -1.94
N ASP A 134 9.63 14.70 -1.73
CA ASP A 134 8.95 15.90 -1.27
C ASP A 134 8.62 15.78 0.23
N PRO A 135 8.75 16.85 1.05
CA PRO A 135 8.37 16.81 2.46
C PRO A 135 6.88 16.50 2.67
N MET A 136 6.55 15.79 3.74
CA MET A 136 5.19 15.36 4.06
C MET A 136 4.19 16.53 4.13
N GLU A 137 4.64 17.69 4.61
CA GLU A 137 3.83 18.91 4.72
C GLU A 137 3.50 19.53 3.36
N GLU A 138 4.36 19.33 2.37
CA GLU A 138 4.13 19.80 1.00
C GLU A 138 3.25 18.85 0.20
N VAL A 139 3.23 17.55 0.56
CA VAL A 139 2.52 16.50 -0.17
C VAL A 139 1.05 16.42 0.22
N VAL A 140 0.74 16.36 1.52
CA VAL A 140 -0.62 16.09 1.99
C VAL A 140 -1.68 17.09 1.51
N PRO A 141 -1.39 18.40 1.33
CA PRO A 141 -2.40 19.34 0.84
C PRO A 141 -2.95 19.02 -0.56
N TYR A 142 -2.19 18.30 -1.38
CA TYR A 142 -2.64 17.91 -2.73
C TYR A 142 -3.65 16.75 -2.72
N ALA A 143 -3.84 16.09 -1.58
CA ALA A 143 -4.81 15.00 -1.46
C ALA A 143 -6.26 15.48 -1.24
N GLY A 144 -6.47 16.79 -1.10
CA GLY A 144 -7.79 17.38 -0.86
C GLY A 144 -8.43 16.84 0.43
N ASP A 145 -9.69 16.46 0.36
CA ASP A 145 -10.45 15.94 1.51
C ASP A 145 -10.27 14.42 1.73
N THR A 146 -9.55 13.72 0.85
CA THR A 146 -9.31 12.28 1.01
C THR A 146 -8.44 12.02 2.24
N PRO A 147 -8.86 11.16 3.19
CA PRO A 147 -8.06 10.84 4.35
C PRO A 147 -6.81 10.05 3.94
N ASN A 148 -5.64 10.51 4.38
CA ASN A 148 -4.36 9.87 4.06
C ASN A 148 -3.61 9.53 5.34
N TYR A 149 -2.73 8.52 5.25
CA TYR A 149 -1.99 7.97 6.38
C TYR A 149 -0.49 8.14 6.16
N PHE A 150 0.27 8.24 7.25
CA PHE A 150 1.73 8.38 7.18
C PHE A 150 2.41 7.11 7.65
N GLN A 151 3.30 6.54 6.82
CA GLN A 151 4.07 5.37 7.19
C GLN A 151 5.42 5.76 7.80
N LEU A 152 5.69 5.19 8.95
CA LEU A 152 6.92 5.38 9.72
C LEU A 152 7.79 4.10 9.68
N TYR A 153 9.06 4.25 9.32
CA TYR A 153 10.13 3.39 9.81
C TYR A 153 10.66 4.04 11.09
N THR A 154 10.47 3.38 12.22
CA THR A 154 10.86 3.96 13.50
C THR A 154 12.39 4.11 13.56
N PRO A 155 12.94 5.34 13.68
CA PRO A 155 14.36 5.53 13.87
C PRO A 155 14.79 5.04 15.25
N LYS A 156 16.10 4.80 15.45
CA LYS A 156 16.67 4.42 16.75
C LYS A 156 16.56 5.55 17.78
N ASP A 157 16.66 6.79 17.30
CA ASP A 157 16.48 7.97 18.13
C ASP A 157 15.00 8.22 18.39
N ARG A 158 14.61 8.23 19.68
CA ARG A 158 13.21 8.37 20.11
C ARG A 158 12.67 9.79 19.92
N ASP A 159 13.51 10.80 20.04
CA ASP A 159 13.09 12.19 19.85
C ASP A 159 12.84 12.47 18.37
N LEU A 160 13.66 11.90 17.48
CA LEU A 160 13.43 11.95 16.05
C LEU A 160 12.12 11.21 15.66
N ALA A 161 11.87 10.04 16.25
CA ALA A 161 10.62 9.33 16.03
C ALA A 161 9.40 10.18 16.45
N ALA A 162 9.46 10.79 17.61
CA ALA A 162 8.41 11.66 18.12
C ALA A 162 8.20 12.91 17.24
N SER A 163 9.29 13.53 16.78
CA SER A 163 9.25 14.68 15.87
C SER A 163 8.55 14.33 14.56
N LEU A 164 8.93 13.23 13.93
CA LEU A 164 8.34 12.77 12.65
C LEU A 164 6.84 12.46 12.78
N VAL A 165 6.43 11.79 13.87
CA VAL A 165 5.01 11.50 14.14
C VAL A 165 4.22 12.78 14.38
N GLN A 166 4.75 13.71 15.20
CA GLN A 166 4.09 14.97 15.48
C GLN A 166 3.94 15.83 14.21
N ARG A 167 4.95 15.86 13.36
CA ARG A 167 4.89 16.57 12.07
C ARG A 167 3.81 15.99 11.17
N ALA A 168 3.72 14.67 11.07
CA ALA A 168 2.66 14.02 10.29
C ALA A 168 1.26 14.36 10.82
N GLU A 169 1.07 14.38 12.15
CA GLU A 169 -0.18 14.77 12.78
C GLU A 169 -0.53 16.24 12.47
N VAL A 170 0.43 17.17 12.63
CA VAL A 170 0.25 18.59 12.34
C VAL A 170 0.01 18.84 10.84
N ALA A 171 0.65 18.09 9.96
CA ALA A 171 0.45 18.18 8.51
C ALA A 171 -0.97 17.74 8.08
N GLY A 172 -1.69 16.96 8.92
CA GLY A 172 -3.08 16.59 8.68
C GLY A 172 -3.29 15.13 8.25
N TYR A 173 -2.28 14.27 8.36
CA TYR A 173 -2.46 12.82 8.18
C TYR A 173 -3.41 12.27 9.24
N LYS A 174 -4.19 11.24 8.87
CA LYS A 174 -5.29 10.69 9.66
C LYS A 174 -4.94 9.43 10.44
N GLY A 175 -3.71 8.95 10.35
CA GLY A 175 -3.20 7.81 11.10
C GLY A 175 -1.74 7.54 10.81
N ILE A 176 -1.11 6.79 11.70
CA ILE A 176 0.31 6.43 11.64
C ILE A 176 0.42 4.93 11.38
N VAL A 177 1.09 4.57 10.27
CA VAL A 177 1.37 3.18 9.90
C VAL A 177 2.82 2.85 10.25
N VAL A 178 3.02 2.12 11.34
CA VAL A 178 4.37 1.70 11.76
C VAL A 178 4.74 0.40 11.05
N THR A 179 5.79 0.44 10.24
CA THR A 179 6.29 -0.73 9.51
C THR A 179 7.31 -1.49 10.35
N LEU A 180 7.00 -2.73 10.68
CA LEU A 180 7.77 -3.57 11.60
C LEU A 180 8.78 -4.49 10.91
N ASP A 181 8.54 -4.82 9.65
CA ASP A 181 9.30 -5.82 8.89
C ASP A 181 10.51 -5.25 8.14
N THR A 182 10.85 -3.95 8.34
CA THR A 182 11.93 -3.25 7.62
C THR A 182 12.82 -2.43 8.56
N TRP A 183 13.24 -3.00 9.68
CA TRP A 183 14.28 -2.39 10.54
C TRP A 183 15.69 -2.64 10.01
N VAL A 184 15.81 -3.55 9.02
CA VAL A 184 17.03 -3.85 8.26
C VAL A 184 16.62 -4.06 6.78
N PRO A 185 17.44 -3.64 5.80
CA PRO A 185 17.15 -3.88 4.39
C PRO A 185 17.14 -5.38 4.07
N GLY A 186 16.13 -5.84 3.31
CA GLY A 186 16.09 -7.20 2.79
C GLY A 186 17.22 -7.47 1.79
N TRP A 187 17.61 -8.73 1.65
CA TRP A 187 18.59 -9.15 0.65
C TRP A 187 17.96 -9.13 -0.75
N ARG A 188 18.19 -8.07 -1.52
CA ARG A 188 17.62 -7.82 -2.85
C ARG A 188 18.69 -7.95 -3.94
N PRO A 189 18.81 -9.09 -4.60
CA PRO A 189 19.89 -9.34 -5.57
C PRO A 189 19.94 -8.34 -6.72
N ARG A 190 18.78 -7.86 -7.21
CA ARG A 190 18.74 -6.86 -8.29
C ARG A 190 19.38 -5.54 -7.88
N ASP A 191 19.13 -5.09 -6.65
CA ASP A 191 19.71 -3.84 -6.13
C ASP A 191 21.19 -4.04 -5.76
N LEU A 192 21.52 -5.16 -5.13
CA LEU A 192 22.89 -5.50 -4.73
C LEU A 192 23.82 -5.63 -5.93
N SER A 193 23.37 -6.25 -7.04
CA SER A 193 24.19 -6.45 -8.24
C SER A 193 24.59 -5.14 -8.92
N THR A 194 23.80 -4.06 -8.72
CA THR A 194 24.06 -2.74 -9.28
C THR A 194 24.52 -1.72 -8.22
N GLY A 195 24.56 -2.12 -6.93
CA GLY A 195 24.82 -1.20 -5.83
C GLY A 195 23.79 -0.08 -5.73
N ASN A 196 22.54 -0.37 -6.13
CA ASN A 196 21.48 0.63 -6.16
C ASN A 196 20.68 0.63 -4.87
N PHE A 197 20.91 1.64 -4.05
CA PHE A 197 20.11 1.93 -2.86
C PHE A 197 19.89 3.45 -2.80
N PRO A 198 18.73 3.96 -3.25
CA PRO A 198 18.51 5.40 -3.46
C PRO A 198 18.83 6.26 -2.23
N GLN A 199 18.52 5.76 -1.02
CA GLN A 199 18.72 6.47 0.24
C GLN A 199 20.20 6.76 0.53
N ILE A 200 21.10 5.81 0.26
CA ILE A 200 22.54 6.06 0.45
C ILE A 200 23.12 7.00 -0.61
N ARG A 201 22.35 7.32 -1.63
CA ARG A 201 22.66 8.37 -2.62
C ARG A 201 21.98 9.71 -2.27
N GLY A 202 21.45 9.84 -1.05
CA GLY A 202 20.79 11.04 -0.56
C GLY A 202 19.41 11.32 -1.16
N LYS A 203 18.78 10.32 -1.81
CA LYS A 203 17.46 10.43 -2.41
C LYS A 203 16.36 10.00 -1.44
N VAL A 204 15.17 10.53 -1.62
CA VAL A 204 13.95 10.23 -0.85
C VAL A 204 14.13 10.41 0.68
N LEU A 205 14.90 11.39 1.08
CA LEU A 205 15.18 11.74 2.48
C LEU A 205 14.61 13.11 2.89
N ALA A 206 13.63 13.64 2.17
CA ALA A 206 13.11 14.99 2.42
C ALA A 206 12.58 15.14 3.85
N ASN A 207 11.84 14.16 4.36
CA ASN A 207 11.30 14.21 5.72
C ASN A 207 12.37 14.26 6.82
N TYR A 208 13.52 13.65 6.59
CA TYR A 208 14.67 13.75 7.50
C TYR A 208 15.36 15.11 7.35
N ARG A 209 15.60 15.56 6.12
CA ARG A 209 16.27 16.86 5.83
C ARG A 209 15.49 18.05 6.40
N THR A 210 14.17 17.97 6.44
CA THR A 210 13.28 19.02 6.97
C THR A 210 12.98 18.88 8.47
N ASP A 211 13.43 17.78 9.09
CA ASP A 211 13.15 17.52 10.50
C ASP A 211 14.08 18.31 11.43
N PRO A 212 13.55 19.08 12.39
CA PRO A 212 14.38 19.91 13.28
C PRO A 212 15.29 19.07 14.19
N VAL A 213 14.87 17.88 14.62
CA VAL A 213 15.72 17.00 15.45
C VAL A 213 16.84 16.42 14.59
N PHE A 214 16.52 15.95 13.38
CA PHE A 214 17.54 15.44 12.47
C PHE A 214 18.53 16.52 12.05
N GLN A 215 18.08 17.76 11.84
CA GLN A 215 18.96 18.90 11.56
C GLN A 215 19.94 19.21 12.73
N GLN A 216 19.50 19.01 13.97
CA GLN A 216 20.40 19.12 15.13
C GLN A 216 21.44 17.97 15.13
N MET A 217 21.04 16.75 14.79
CA MET A 217 21.94 15.58 14.73
C MET A 217 23.06 15.77 13.70
N ILE A 218 22.75 16.36 12.56
CA ILE A 218 23.75 16.67 11.53
C ILE A 218 24.45 18.03 11.72
N GLU A 219 24.10 18.79 12.77
CA GLU A 219 24.62 20.14 13.03
C GLU A 219 24.44 21.10 11.83
N GLY A 220 23.39 20.91 11.04
CA GLY A 220 23.11 21.64 9.80
C GLY A 220 24.07 21.34 8.63
N ASP A 221 24.92 20.34 8.75
CA ASP A 221 25.87 19.93 7.72
C ASP A 221 25.23 18.87 6.78
N GLU A 222 24.78 19.32 5.61
CA GLU A 222 24.14 18.47 4.58
C GLU A 222 25.02 17.28 4.14
N SER A 223 26.33 17.38 4.25
CA SER A 223 27.22 16.27 3.89
C SER A 223 27.10 15.08 4.84
N ARG A 224 26.56 15.27 6.05
CA ARG A 224 26.34 14.23 7.08
C ARG A 224 25.01 13.49 6.92
N VAL A 225 24.06 14.00 6.13
CA VAL A 225 22.69 13.47 6.00
C VAL A 225 22.65 11.96 5.78
N VAL A 226 23.39 11.47 4.79
CA VAL A 226 23.37 10.04 4.44
C VAL A 226 23.92 9.17 5.57
N MET A 227 25.03 9.57 6.14
CA MET A 227 25.66 8.79 7.22
C MET A 227 24.82 8.80 8.49
N GLU A 228 24.23 9.94 8.83
CA GLU A 228 23.36 10.06 10.00
C GLU A 228 22.05 9.27 9.79
N TRP A 229 21.47 9.35 8.58
CA TRP A 229 20.33 8.52 8.26
C TRP A 229 20.64 7.02 8.39
N VAL A 230 21.78 6.54 7.89
CA VAL A 230 22.20 5.13 8.01
C VAL A 230 22.39 4.74 9.48
N SER A 231 22.94 5.65 10.31
CA SER A 231 23.18 5.37 11.74
C SER A 231 21.89 5.24 12.54
N THR A 232 20.89 6.06 12.21
CA THR A 232 19.61 6.13 12.93
C THR A 232 18.51 5.25 12.34
N PHE A 233 18.61 4.83 11.07
CA PHE A 233 17.61 3.97 10.43
C PHE A 233 17.51 2.60 11.09
N GLY A 234 16.29 2.13 11.25
CA GLY A 234 16.00 0.75 11.62
C GLY A 234 16.14 0.45 13.10
N ASN A 235 15.08 0.71 13.87
CA ASN A 235 14.95 0.29 15.26
C ASN A 235 14.32 -1.11 15.32
N PRO A 236 15.02 -2.12 15.90
CA PRO A 236 14.43 -3.45 16.13
C PRO A 236 13.46 -3.39 17.32
N LEU A 237 12.26 -2.84 17.10
CA LEU A 237 11.22 -2.70 18.12
C LEU A 237 10.83 -4.05 18.72
N THR A 238 10.50 -4.01 20.00
CA THR A 238 9.92 -5.11 20.76
C THR A 238 8.51 -4.78 21.23
N TRP A 239 7.79 -5.73 21.77
CA TRP A 239 6.47 -5.49 22.35
C TRP A 239 6.50 -4.47 23.51
N ASP A 240 7.62 -4.35 24.21
CA ASP A 240 7.79 -3.39 25.30
C ASP A 240 7.88 -1.93 24.78
N ASP A 241 8.14 -1.73 23.50
CA ASP A 241 8.16 -0.40 22.87
C ASP A 241 6.75 0.08 22.44
N LEU A 242 5.76 -0.81 22.35
CA LEU A 242 4.44 -0.48 21.83
C LEU A 242 3.70 0.58 22.68
N PRO A 243 3.73 0.55 24.03
CA PRO A 243 3.16 1.63 24.85
C PRO A 243 3.81 2.99 24.59
N TRP A 244 5.13 3.01 24.34
CA TRP A 244 5.81 4.25 23.95
C TRP A 244 5.34 4.73 22.56
N LEU A 245 5.28 3.86 21.55
CA LEU A 245 4.75 4.22 20.21
C LEU A 245 3.34 4.79 20.32
N ARG A 246 2.46 4.13 21.09
CA ARG A 246 1.08 4.60 21.32
C ARG A 246 1.06 5.99 21.97
N SER A 247 2.01 6.29 22.84
CA SER A 247 2.07 7.58 23.52
C SER A 247 2.44 8.76 22.60
N LEU A 248 3.00 8.50 21.41
CA LEU A 248 3.46 9.54 20.49
C LEU A 248 2.32 10.27 19.77
N THR A 249 1.14 9.64 19.64
CA THR A 249 0.01 10.20 18.89
C THR A 249 -1.33 9.74 19.45
N LYS A 250 -2.38 10.50 19.17
CA LYS A 250 -3.77 10.08 19.40
C LYS A 250 -4.45 9.59 18.11
N LEU A 251 -3.81 9.75 16.98
CA LEU A 251 -4.30 9.23 15.71
C LEU A 251 -4.34 7.69 15.72
N PRO A 252 -5.12 7.05 14.86
CA PRO A 252 -5.07 5.62 14.65
C PRO A 252 -3.63 5.12 14.45
N LEU A 253 -3.24 4.14 15.25
CA LEU A 253 -1.94 3.47 15.18
C LEU A 253 -2.11 2.12 14.50
N ILE A 254 -1.52 1.96 13.32
CA ILE A 254 -1.66 0.78 12.48
C ILE A 254 -0.32 0.06 12.42
N LEU A 255 -0.26 -1.21 12.80
CA LEU A 255 0.97 -1.99 12.75
C LEU A 255 1.06 -2.83 11.48
N LYS A 256 2.00 -2.48 10.59
CA LYS A 256 2.24 -3.14 9.30
C LYS A 256 3.35 -4.17 9.40
N GLY A 257 3.12 -5.33 8.75
CA GLY A 257 4.05 -6.46 8.73
C GLY A 257 3.60 -7.62 9.61
N ILE A 258 2.38 -7.55 10.14
CA ILE A 258 1.79 -8.59 11.00
C ILE A 258 1.19 -9.69 10.12
N CYS A 259 1.73 -10.92 10.23
CA CYS A 259 1.26 -12.10 9.53
C CYS A 259 0.93 -13.27 10.47
N HIS A 260 1.15 -13.14 11.78
CA HIS A 260 0.87 -14.17 12.76
C HIS A 260 -0.34 -13.77 13.63
N PRO A 261 -1.33 -14.67 13.83
CA PRO A 261 -2.54 -14.36 14.63
C PRO A 261 -2.22 -13.90 16.06
N GLU A 262 -1.26 -14.53 16.73
CA GLU A 262 -0.84 -14.14 18.07
C GLU A 262 -0.25 -12.72 18.12
N ASP A 263 0.52 -12.33 17.08
CA ASP A 263 1.07 -10.98 16.97
C ASP A 263 -0.04 -9.95 16.72
N ALA A 264 -1.08 -10.30 15.95
CA ALA A 264 -2.25 -9.46 15.76
C ALA A 264 -2.96 -9.17 17.09
N ARG A 265 -3.21 -10.20 17.90
CA ARG A 265 -3.83 -10.05 19.22
C ARG A 265 -2.98 -9.20 20.15
N ARG A 266 -1.68 -9.49 20.24
CA ARG A 266 -0.74 -8.71 21.07
C ARG A 266 -0.63 -7.25 20.64
N ALA A 267 -0.69 -6.98 19.34
CA ALA A 267 -0.67 -5.62 18.81
C ALA A 267 -1.89 -4.81 19.29
N LEU A 268 -3.09 -5.39 19.19
CA LEU A 268 -4.32 -4.76 19.63
C LEU A 268 -4.38 -4.61 21.15
N ASP A 269 -4.01 -5.64 21.90
CA ASP A 269 -3.90 -5.60 23.36
C ASP A 269 -2.90 -4.53 23.84
N GLY A 270 -1.86 -4.27 23.04
CA GLY A 270 -0.84 -3.26 23.29
C GLY A 270 -1.23 -1.84 22.85
N GLY A 271 -2.42 -1.63 22.29
CA GLY A 271 -2.96 -0.32 21.94
C GLY A 271 -2.84 0.09 20.47
N ALA A 272 -2.57 -0.86 19.56
CA ALA A 272 -2.80 -0.61 18.14
C ALA A 272 -4.30 -0.55 17.84
N ASP A 273 -4.69 0.30 16.89
CA ASP A 273 -6.10 0.47 16.48
C ASP A 273 -6.45 -0.43 15.30
N ALA A 274 -5.45 -0.90 14.55
CA ALA A 274 -5.63 -1.79 13.40
C ALA A 274 -4.38 -2.62 13.09
N ILE A 275 -4.61 -3.72 12.40
CA ILE A 275 -3.57 -4.59 11.88
C ILE A 275 -3.41 -4.35 10.38
N TYR A 276 -2.16 -4.33 9.90
CA TYR A 276 -1.87 -4.33 8.48
C TYR A 276 -1.14 -5.63 8.12
N CYS A 277 -1.92 -6.62 7.67
CA CYS A 277 -1.43 -7.93 7.23
C CYS A 277 -0.67 -7.77 5.93
N SER A 278 0.63 -7.99 5.97
CA SER A 278 1.57 -7.74 4.87
C SER A 278 2.87 -8.47 5.08
N ASN A 279 3.45 -9.05 4.03
CA ASN A 279 4.84 -9.50 4.01
C ASN A 279 5.73 -8.59 3.14
N HIS A 280 5.36 -7.29 3.04
CA HIS A 280 6.08 -6.28 2.27
C HIS A 280 6.20 -6.61 0.77
N GLY A 281 5.23 -7.36 0.23
CA GLY A 281 5.25 -7.80 -1.17
C GLY A 281 6.41 -8.73 -1.50
N GLY A 282 6.94 -9.50 -0.53
CA GLY A 282 8.07 -10.40 -0.71
C GLY A 282 9.42 -9.69 -0.84
N ARG A 283 9.54 -8.43 -0.37
CA ARG A 283 10.76 -7.61 -0.55
C ARG A 283 11.72 -7.66 0.63
N GLN A 284 11.30 -8.16 1.80
CA GLN A 284 12.09 -8.16 3.03
C GLN A 284 12.64 -9.56 3.36
N ALA A 285 11.81 -10.58 3.31
CA ALA A 285 12.21 -11.96 3.52
C ALA A 285 11.76 -12.82 2.34
N ASN A 286 12.58 -13.81 2.01
CA ASN A 286 12.27 -14.82 1.00
C ASN A 286 12.06 -16.18 1.67
N GLY A 287 11.29 -17.08 1.02
CA GLY A 287 10.95 -18.39 1.57
C GLY A 287 9.78 -18.39 2.54
N GLY A 288 9.05 -17.26 2.64
CA GLY A 288 7.87 -17.11 3.49
C GLY A 288 6.57 -17.62 2.85
N VAL A 289 5.54 -17.75 3.68
CA VAL A 289 4.15 -18.03 3.26
C VAL A 289 3.58 -16.78 2.59
N PRO A 290 2.78 -16.89 1.53
CA PRO A 290 2.13 -15.74 0.91
C PRO A 290 1.18 -15.04 1.88
N ALA A 291 1.14 -13.71 1.83
CA ALA A 291 0.39 -12.89 2.81
C ALA A 291 -1.11 -13.25 2.84
N ILE A 292 -1.71 -13.59 1.70
CA ILE A 292 -3.12 -13.93 1.60
C ILE A 292 -3.49 -15.19 2.43
N GLU A 293 -2.54 -16.12 2.63
CA GLU A 293 -2.76 -17.32 3.43
C GLU A 293 -2.72 -17.04 4.94
N HIS A 294 -2.13 -15.91 5.35
CA HIS A 294 -2.14 -15.46 6.74
C HIS A 294 -3.42 -14.68 7.10
N LEU A 295 -4.05 -14.06 6.09
CA LEU A 295 -5.13 -13.11 6.29
C LEU A 295 -6.30 -13.65 7.12
N PRO A 296 -6.87 -14.86 6.86
CA PRO A 296 -8.00 -15.36 7.65
C PRO A 296 -7.69 -15.49 9.14
N GLY A 297 -6.53 -16.05 9.47
CA GLY A 297 -6.12 -16.20 10.88
C GLY A 297 -5.83 -14.87 11.58
N VAL A 298 -5.31 -13.88 10.85
CA VAL A 298 -5.09 -12.52 11.36
C VAL A 298 -6.43 -11.82 11.59
N VAL A 299 -7.39 -11.97 10.67
CA VAL A 299 -8.75 -11.41 10.81
C VAL A 299 -9.48 -12.01 12.00
N GLU A 300 -9.43 -13.32 12.16
CA GLU A 300 -10.00 -14.00 13.33
C GLU A 300 -9.40 -13.48 14.65
N ALA A 301 -8.08 -13.33 14.69
CA ALA A 301 -7.38 -12.85 15.88
C ALA A 301 -7.61 -11.34 16.15
N ALA A 302 -7.98 -10.58 15.14
CA ALA A 302 -8.29 -9.15 15.27
C ALA A 302 -9.65 -8.88 15.92
N ASP A 303 -10.52 -9.86 16.03
CA ASP A 303 -11.80 -9.81 16.76
C ASP A 303 -12.64 -8.55 16.50
N GLY A 304 -12.78 -8.20 15.21
CA GLY A 304 -13.56 -7.05 14.75
C GLY A 304 -12.76 -5.74 14.60
N ALA A 305 -11.49 -5.68 15.02
CA ALA A 305 -10.64 -4.55 14.68
C ALA A 305 -10.31 -4.53 13.18
N PRO A 306 -10.12 -3.35 12.55
CA PRO A 306 -9.81 -3.28 11.14
C PRO A 306 -8.53 -4.03 10.76
N VAL A 307 -8.60 -4.81 9.68
CA VAL A 307 -7.43 -5.47 9.09
C VAL A 307 -7.21 -4.95 7.68
N LEU A 308 -6.16 -4.18 7.49
CA LEU A 308 -5.68 -3.77 6.19
C LEU A 308 -4.83 -4.90 5.61
N PHE A 309 -4.85 -5.05 4.29
CA PHE A 309 -4.10 -6.11 3.61
C PHE A 309 -3.37 -5.58 2.39
N ASP A 310 -2.17 -6.06 2.11
CA ASP A 310 -1.49 -5.95 0.82
C ASP A 310 -0.67 -7.21 0.52
N SER A 311 0.12 -7.17 -0.52
CA SER A 311 1.02 -8.20 -1.04
C SER A 311 0.38 -9.11 -2.08
N GLY A 312 0.78 -8.89 -3.31
CA GLY A 312 0.40 -9.75 -4.44
C GLY A 312 -0.80 -9.28 -5.26
N VAL A 313 -1.55 -8.28 -4.83
CA VAL A 313 -2.74 -7.76 -5.54
C VAL A 313 -2.37 -7.20 -6.91
N ARG A 314 -3.06 -7.67 -7.96
CA ARG A 314 -2.84 -7.28 -9.37
C ARG A 314 -4.11 -6.99 -10.15
N SER A 315 -5.27 -7.43 -9.65
CA SER A 315 -6.56 -7.37 -10.34
C SER A 315 -7.69 -7.00 -9.37
N GLY A 316 -8.86 -6.60 -9.91
CA GLY A 316 -10.07 -6.43 -9.12
C GLY A 316 -10.53 -7.73 -8.47
N ALA A 317 -10.29 -8.88 -9.13
CA ALA A 317 -10.57 -10.18 -8.55
C ALA A 317 -9.74 -10.44 -7.28
N ASP A 318 -8.48 -10.04 -7.24
CA ASP A 318 -7.64 -10.18 -6.04
C ASP A 318 -8.16 -9.31 -4.90
N VAL A 319 -8.64 -8.09 -5.22
CA VAL A 319 -9.28 -7.19 -4.24
C VAL A 319 -10.49 -7.88 -3.61
N ILE A 320 -11.42 -8.40 -4.42
CA ILE A 320 -12.64 -9.06 -3.92
C ILE A 320 -12.30 -10.31 -3.10
N LYS A 321 -11.31 -11.10 -3.51
CA LYS A 321 -10.86 -12.27 -2.73
C LYS A 321 -10.30 -11.89 -1.35
N ALA A 322 -9.48 -10.85 -1.28
CA ALA A 322 -8.95 -10.37 -0.01
C ALA A 322 -10.05 -9.85 0.93
N LEU A 323 -11.04 -9.13 0.38
CA LEU A 323 -12.21 -8.65 1.14
C LEU A 323 -13.06 -9.83 1.64
N ALA A 324 -13.32 -10.84 0.79
CA ALA A 324 -14.06 -12.04 1.17
C ALA A 324 -13.32 -12.88 2.24
N LEU A 325 -11.99 -12.78 2.33
CA LEU A 325 -11.17 -13.36 3.40
C LEU A 325 -11.11 -12.49 4.67
N GLY A 326 -11.86 -11.37 4.69
CA GLY A 326 -12.07 -10.53 5.87
C GLY A 326 -11.20 -9.28 5.95
N ALA A 327 -10.43 -8.91 4.90
CA ALA A 327 -9.75 -7.62 4.89
C ALA A 327 -10.79 -6.48 4.93
N THR A 328 -10.54 -5.46 5.76
CA THR A 328 -11.33 -4.22 5.78
C THR A 328 -11.01 -3.35 4.56
N ALA A 329 -9.73 -3.25 4.21
CA ALA A 329 -9.28 -2.50 3.05
C ALA A 329 -8.06 -3.18 2.41
N VAL A 330 -7.88 -3.00 1.09
CA VAL A 330 -6.88 -3.70 0.28
C VAL A 330 -5.92 -2.72 -0.36
N GLY A 331 -4.63 -2.92 -0.12
CA GLY A 331 -3.55 -2.08 -0.61
C GLY A 331 -2.95 -2.56 -1.93
N ILE A 332 -2.68 -1.62 -2.81
CA ILE A 332 -1.91 -1.86 -4.02
C ILE A 332 -0.57 -1.12 -3.96
N GLY A 333 0.51 -1.76 -4.35
CA GLY A 333 1.86 -1.17 -4.41
C GLY A 333 2.31 -0.98 -5.86
N ARG A 334 3.00 -1.96 -6.43
CA ARG A 334 3.55 -1.89 -7.78
C ARG A 334 2.57 -1.41 -8.87
N PRO A 335 1.27 -1.81 -8.89
CA PRO A 335 0.37 -1.41 -9.97
C PRO A 335 0.28 0.11 -10.13
N TYR A 336 0.01 0.87 -9.04
CA TYR A 336 -0.13 2.32 -9.15
C TYR A 336 1.21 3.01 -9.43
N VAL A 337 2.32 2.48 -8.91
CA VAL A 337 3.68 3.01 -9.20
C VAL A 337 4.01 2.88 -10.68
N TYR A 338 3.63 1.77 -11.31
CA TYR A 338 3.81 1.60 -12.75
C TYR A 338 2.92 2.58 -13.55
N GLY A 339 1.71 2.84 -13.06
CA GLY A 339 0.86 3.90 -13.61
C GLY A 339 1.51 5.28 -13.53
N LEU A 340 2.07 5.64 -12.36
CA LEU A 340 2.83 6.89 -12.18
C LEU A 340 3.99 7.01 -13.16
N ALA A 341 4.75 5.94 -13.36
CA ALA A 341 5.89 5.92 -14.27
C ALA A 341 5.50 6.14 -15.73
N LEU A 342 4.32 5.68 -16.13
CA LEU A 342 3.83 5.80 -17.51
C LEU A 342 3.17 7.15 -17.80
N GLY A 343 2.50 7.76 -16.84
CA GLY A 343 1.69 8.93 -17.13
C GLY A 343 1.42 9.83 -15.92
N GLY A 344 2.26 9.76 -14.88
CA GLY A 344 2.07 10.56 -13.67
C GLY A 344 0.68 10.30 -13.06
N VAL A 345 -0.02 11.37 -12.71
CA VAL A 345 -1.36 11.30 -12.11
C VAL A 345 -2.32 10.50 -13.01
N ALA A 346 -2.43 10.83 -14.30
CA ALA A 346 -3.38 10.19 -15.19
C ALA A 346 -3.15 8.67 -15.34
N GLY A 347 -1.89 8.24 -15.38
CA GLY A 347 -1.54 6.82 -15.46
C GLY A 347 -1.91 6.05 -14.18
N ALA A 348 -1.67 6.61 -13.01
CA ALA A 348 -2.04 5.97 -11.75
C ALA A 348 -3.57 5.98 -11.52
N VAL A 349 -4.26 7.06 -11.88
CA VAL A 349 -5.73 7.14 -11.86
C VAL A 349 -6.34 6.08 -12.75
N HIS A 350 -5.79 5.87 -13.97
CA HIS A 350 -6.23 4.79 -14.85
C HIS A 350 -6.12 3.41 -14.19
N VAL A 351 -4.99 3.11 -13.56
CA VAL A 351 -4.78 1.83 -12.87
C VAL A 351 -5.78 1.62 -11.75
N ILE A 352 -5.99 2.63 -10.91
CA ILE A 352 -6.94 2.57 -9.79
C ILE A 352 -8.37 2.37 -10.29
N ARG A 353 -8.80 3.18 -11.28
CA ARG A 353 -10.15 3.07 -11.85
C ARG A 353 -10.37 1.72 -12.54
N SER A 354 -9.33 1.15 -13.18
CA SER A 354 -9.41 -0.17 -13.79
C SER A 354 -9.61 -1.28 -12.77
N LEU A 355 -8.87 -1.25 -11.66
CA LEU A 355 -9.02 -2.22 -10.57
C LEU A 355 -10.39 -2.12 -9.89
N LEU A 356 -10.86 -0.91 -9.63
CA LEU A 356 -12.17 -0.68 -9.04
C LEU A 356 -13.31 -1.08 -9.98
N ALA A 357 -13.19 -0.79 -11.29
CA ALA A 357 -14.17 -1.20 -12.28
C ALA A 357 -14.26 -2.72 -12.40
N GLU A 358 -13.12 -3.42 -12.43
CA GLU A 358 -13.11 -4.89 -12.44
C GLU A 358 -13.74 -5.47 -11.18
N ALA A 359 -13.40 -4.93 -9.98
CA ALA A 359 -13.98 -5.37 -8.72
C ALA A 359 -15.51 -5.18 -8.69
N ASP A 360 -16.00 -4.00 -9.09
CA ASP A 360 -17.42 -3.67 -9.17
C ASP A 360 -18.17 -4.58 -10.17
N LEU A 361 -17.57 -4.86 -11.34
CA LEU A 361 -18.12 -5.78 -12.32
C LEU A 361 -18.22 -7.22 -11.80
N ILE A 362 -17.23 -7.69 -11.06
CA ILE A 362 -17.26 -9.01 -10.42
C ILE A 362 -18.41 -9.07 -9.41
N MET A 363 -18.56 -8.07 -8.54
CA MET A 363 -19.69 -8.00 -7.62
C MET A 363 -21.03 -8.01 -8.36
N ALA A 364 -21.14 -7.30 -9.46
CA ALA A 364 -22.35 -7.27 -10.30
C ALA A 364 -22.70 -8.66 -10.85
N VAL A 365 -21.72 -9.30 -11.50
CA VAL A 365 -21.92 -10.58 -12.21
C VAL A 365 -22.10 -11.74 -11.23
N ASP A 366 -21.32 -11.73 -10.12
CA ASP A 366 -21.36 -12.80 -9.14
C ASP A 366 -22.46 -12.60 -8.08
N GLY A 367 -23.21 -11.48 -8.12
CA GLY A 367 -24.40 -11.27 -7.30
C GLY A 367 -24.09 -10.88 -5.85
N TYR A 368 -23.10 -10.01 -5.63
CA TYR A 368 -22.77 -9.44 -4.34
C TYR A 368 -23.11 -7.94 -4.33
N PRO A 369 -24.26 -7.50 -3.78
CA PRO A 369 -24.68 -6.11 -3.85
C PRO A 369 -23.87 -5.16 -2.95
N SER A 370 -23.22 -5.67 -1.90
CA SER A 370 -22.37 -4.86 -1.02
C SER A 370 -21.13 -5.61 -0.54
N LEU A 371 -20.13 -4.89 0.00
CA LEU A 371 -18.97 -5.52 0.63
C LEU A 371 -19.36 -6.37 1.84
N ALA A 372 -20.46 -6.04 2.52
CA ALA A 372 -20.97 -6.81 3.66
C ALA A 372 -21.50 -8.21 3.25
N ASP A 373 -21.81 -8.41 1.96
CA ASP A 373 -22.23 -9.70 1.41
C ASP A 373 -21.04 -10.62 1.09
N LEU A 374 -19.82 -10.06 1.11
CA LEU A 374 -18.60 -10.82 0.89
C LEU A 374 -18.13 -11.44 2.20
N SER A 375 -17.99 -12.75 2.21
CA SER A 375 -17.41 -13.52 3.31
C SER A 375 -16.64 -14.71 2.77
N ILE A 376 -16.00 -15.48 3.63
CA ILE A 376 -15.29 -16.69 3.22
C ILE A 376 -16.20 -17.69 2.51
N GLU A 377 -17.53 -17.64 2.75
CA GLU A 377 -18.53 -18.45 2.06
C GLU A 377 -18.70 -18.07 0.57
N ALA A 378 -18.25 -16.88 0.18
CA ALA A 378 -18.19 -16.46 -1.21
C ALA A 378 -17.00 -17.09 -1.96
N LEU A 379 -16.18 -17.87 -1.28
CA LEU A 379 -14.96 -18.45 -1.82
C LEU A 379 -14.96 -19.98 -1.71
N VAL A 380 -14.22 -20.61 -2.60
CA VAL A 380 -13.87 -22.02 -2.55
C VAL A 380 -12.38 -22.20 -2.79
N ARG A 381 -11.77 -23.14 -2.02
CA ARG A 381 -10.38 -23.55 -2.25
C ARG A 381 -10.31 -24.44 -3.49
N LEU A 382 -9.44 -24.07 -4.45
CA LEU A 382 -9.26 -24.78 -5.73
C LEU A 382 -8.13 -25.81 -5.68
N ASP A 383 -7.27 -25.76 -4.66
CA ASP A 383 -6.14 -26.68 -4.47
C ASP A 383 -6.48 -27.96 -3.69
N GLY A 384 -7.77 -28.17 -3.37
CA GLY A 384 -8.27 -29.35 -2.68
C GLY A 384 -7.96 -29.39 -1.17
N SER A 385 -7.31 -28.38 -0.62
CA SER A 385 -7.18 -28.22 0.83
C SER A 385 -8.50 -27.68 1.38
N HIS A 386 -9.20 -28.46 2.19
CA HIS A 386 -10.36 -27.99 2.94
C HIS A 386 -9.87 -27.14 4.13
N SER A 387 -10.42 -25.94 4.25
CA SER A 387 -10.21 -25.03 5.41
C SER A 387 -10.79 -25.61 6.69
#